data_0e89c3701908e4bc3d637206290de19f
#
_entry.id   0e89c3701908e4bc3d637206290de19f
#
_cell.length_a   1.000
_cell.length_b   1.000
_cell.length_c   1.000
_cell.angle_alpha   90.00
_cell.angle_beta   90.00
_cell.angle_gamma   90.00
#
_symmetry.space_group_name_H-M   'P 1'
#
loop_
_entity.id
_entity.type
_entity.pdbx_description
1 polymer ?
#
loop_
_entity_poly.entity_id
_entity_poly.type
_entity_poly.pdbx_seq_one_letter_code
_entity_poly.pdbx_strand_id
1 'polypeptide(L)'
;LYIQGFPEYGPERMGAPITAYNRLSNEPIRVHSNIYEPDYVVVVDETLLDSVDVTAGLKPEGGIVINSAKDPAELRAKLKGYTGKVYTIDAKKISIECIGRNMPNTPMLAAAVKASGFMDEKLFLENMEASFKHKFASKPEVIAGNMKALEVSLKEVQCNG
;
A
#
# COMPACT_ATOMS: atom_id res chain seq x y z
N LEU A 1 -18.59 3.92 5.94
CA LEU A 1 -17.26 3.44 6.24
C LEU A 1 -16.53 4.43 7.15
N TYR A 2 -16.06 3.96 8.30
CA TYR A 2 -15.27 4.74 9.24
C TYR A 2 -13.79 4.44 9.01
N ILE A 3 -12.96 5.48 9.03
CA ILE A 3 -11.52 5.37 8.76
C ILE A 3 -10.76 6.04 9.89
N GLN A 4 -9.75 5.35 10.40
CA GLN A 4 -8.79 5.89 11.36
C GLN A 4 -7.38 5.66 10.80
N GLY A 5 -6.60 6.72 10.72
CA GLY A 5 -5.20 6.64 10.28
C GLY A 5 -4.30 7.43 11.20
N PHE A 6 -3.18 6.85 11.60
CA PHE A 6 -2.21 7.52 12.46
C PHE A 6 -0.81 6.93 12.26
N PRO A 7 0.23 7.77 12.32
CA PRO A 7 1.60 7.31 12.31
C PRO A 7 2.03 6.85 13.72
N GLU A 8 3.01 5.97 13.76
CA GLU A 8 3.71 5.65 14.99
C GLU A 8 4.85 6.67 15.19
N TYR A 9 4.76 7.48 16.22
CA TYR A 9 5.81 8.43 16.57
C TYR A 9 6.85 7.72 17.44
N GLY A 10 8.02 7.46 16.85
CA GLY A 10 9.20 6.99 17.57
C GLY A 10 10.27 8.09 17.66
N PRO A 11 11.42 7.82 18.31
CA PRO A 11 12.54 8.74 18.28
C PRO A 11 12.95 8.99 16.83
N GLU A 12 12.88 10.24 16.40
CA GLU A 12 13.26 10.66 15.05
C GLU A 12 14.74 10.40 14.81
N ARG A 13 15.02 9.36 14.03
CA ARG A 13 16.36 9.09 13.50
C ARG A 13 16.24 9.01 11.99
N MET A 14 17.09 9.75 11.27
CA MET A 14 17.20 9.63 9.82
C MET A 14 17.52 8.18 9.46
N GLY A 15 16.71 7.58 8.56
CA GLY A 15 16.89 6.21 8.13
C GLY A 15 16.25 5.14 9.02
N ALA A 16 15.56 5.53 10.11
CA ALA A 16 14.79 4.58 10.91
C ALA A 16 13.48 4.17 10.20
N PRO A 17 13.05 2.91 10.34
CA PRO A 17 11.76 2.48 9.83
C PRO A 17 10.61 3.29 10.44
N ILE A 18 9.66 3.68 9.60
CA ILE A 18 8.45 4.40 10.02
C ILE A 18 7.26 3.48 9.81
N THR A 19 6.38 3.40 10.80
CA THR A 19 5.14 2.66 10.72
C THR A 19 3.95 3.59 10.79
N ALA A 20 2.94 3.33 10.00
CA ALA A 20 1.64 3.99 10.09
C ALA A 20 0.54 2.94 10.10
N TYR A 21 -0.57 3.24 10.76
CA TYR A 21 -1.69 2.33 10.93
C TYR A 21 -2.95 2.90 10.34
N ASN A 22 -3.75 2.04 9.72
CA ASN A 22 -5.06 2.39 9.17
C ASN A 22 -6.08 1.35 9.61
N ARG A 23 -7.18 1.81 10.20
CA ARG A 23 -8.36 0.98 10.49
C ARG A 23 -9.52 1.43 9.64
N LEU A 24 -10.21 0.44 9.04
CA LEU A 24 -11.42 0.66 8.29
C LEU A 24 -12.53 -0.20 8.92
N SER A 25 -13.71 0.38 9.12
CA SER A 25 -14.83 -0.31 9.76
C SER A 25 -16.16 0.18 9.23
N ASN A 26 -17.15 -0.69 9.24
CA ASN A 26 -18.54 -0.29 8.98
C ASN A 26 -19.21 0.29 10.22
N GLU A 27 -18.55 0.20 11.38
CA GLU A 27 -19.02 0.75 12.64
C GLU A 27 -18.03 1.80 13.19
N PRO A 28 -18.47 2.70 14.10
CA PRO A 28 -17.58 3.69 14.70
C PRO A 28 -16.36 3.06 15.37
N ILE A 29 -15.17 3.56 15.04
CA ILE A 29 -13.90 3.07 15.58
C ILE A 29 -13.65 3.77 16.93
N ARG A 30 -13.61 2.99 18.00
CA ARG A 30 -13.41 3.48 19.38
C ARG A 30 -12.05 3.10 19.97
N VAL A 31 -11.29 2.24 19.27
CA VAL A 31 -9.96 1.78 19.69
C VAL A 31 -8.92 2.74 19.14
N HIS A 32 -7.97 3.16 19.99
CA HIS A 32 -6.91 4.11 19.62
C HIS A 32 -5.50 3.52 19.77
N SER A 33 -5.38 2.23 20.07
CA SER A 33 -4.09 1.53 20.18
C SER A 33 -3.48 1.25 18.82
N ASN A 34 -2.18 0.97 18.81
CA ASN A 34 -1.50 0.44 17.63
C ASN A 34 -2.14 -0.88 17.17
N ILE A 35 -1.93 -1.23 15.92
CA ILE A 35 -2.44 -2.46 15.33
C ILE A 35 -1.38 -3.54 15.48
N TYR A 36 -1.63 -4.52 16.34
CA TYR A 36 -0.70 -5.62 16.62
C TYR A 36 -0.98 -6.87 15.80
N GLU A 37 -2.20 -7.01 15.30
CA GLU A 37 -2.64 -8.13 14.45
C GLU A 37 -3.28 -7.58 13.17
N PRO A 38 -2.46 -7.05 12.24
CA PRO A 38 -3.00 -6.48 11.01
C PRO A 38 -3.58 -7.55 10.10
N ASP A 39 -4.60 -7.17 9.34
CA ASP A 39 -5.14 -8.00 8.26
C ASP A 39 -4.25 -7.91 7.02
N TYR A 40 -3.71 -6.73 6.74
CA TYR A 40 -2.79 -6.46 5.64
C TYR A 40 -1.63 -5.58 6.09
N VAL A 41 -0.46 -5.84 5.52
CA VAL A 41 0.73 -5.01 5.70
C VAL A 41 1.16 -4.50 4.33
N VAL A 42 1.52 -3.22 4.25
CA VAL A 42 2.02 -2.59 3.03
C VAL A 42 3.45 -2.14 3.26
N VAL A 43 4.39 -2.66 2.48
CA VAL A 43 5.82 -2.35 2.58
C VAL A 43 6.22 -1.48 1.39
N VAL A 44 6.50 -0.22 1.66
CA VAL A 44 6.84 0.77 0.62
C VAL A 44 8.29 0.64 0.18
N ASP A 45 9.17 0.13 1.04
CA ASP A 45 10.59 -0.09 0.77
C ASP A 45 10.96 -1.54 1.07
N GLU A 46 11.32 -2.31 0.04
CA GLU A 46 11.65 -3.73 0.18
C GLU A 46 12.90 -4.00 1.02
N THR A 47 13.77 -3.01 1.21
CA THR A 47 14.95 -3.18 2.08
C THR A 47 14.57 -3.41 3.54
N LEU A 48 13.35 -3.03 3.95
CA LEU A 48 12.83 -3.30 5.29
C LEU A 48 12.68 -4.80 5.57
N LEU A 49 12.54 -5.63 4.56
CA LEU A 49 12.43 -7.09 4.73
C LEU A 49 13.67 -7.69 5.37
N ASP A 50 14.83 -7.07 5.22
CA ASP A 50 16.10 -7.53 5.77
C ASP A 50 16.34 -7.06 7.22
N SER A 51 15.65 -6.02 7.67
CA SER A 51 15.89 -5.38 8.96
C SER A 51 14.72 -5.42 9.94
N VAL A 52 13.50 -5.60 9.44
CA VAL A 52 12.27 -5.57 10.23
C VAL A 52 11.45 -6.83 9.96
N ASP A 53 10.84 -7.39 11.01
CA ASP A 53 9.83 -8.44 10.83
C ASP A 53 8.50 -7.81 10.41
N VAL A 54 8.33 -7.64 9.10
CA VAL A 54 7.13 -7.01 8.52
C VAL A 54 5.88 -7.91 8.63
N THR A 55 6.04 -9.17 8.99
CA THR A 55 4.93 -10.13 9.14
C THR A 55 4.52 -10.35 10.60
N ALA A 56 5.14 -9.62 11.55
CA ALA A 56 4.81 -9.76 12.95
C ALA A 56 3.32 -9.49 13.21
N GLY A 57 2.61 -10.49 13.73
CA GLY A 57 1.17 -10.40 13.99
C GLY A 57 0.26 -10.41 12.76
N LEU A 58 0.82 -10.44 11.55
CA LEU A 58 0.03 -10.47 10.32
C LEU A 58 -0.77 -11.76 10.21
N LYS A 59 -2.08 -11.62 10.01
CA LYS A 59 -2.99 -12.75 9.91
C LYS A 59 -2.77 -13.55 8.62
N PRO A 60 -2.79 -14.89 8.67
CA PRO A 60 -2.59 -15.72 7.48
C PRO A 60 -3.73 -15.61 6.46
N GLU A 61 -4.92 -15.19 6.89
CA GLU A 61 -6.08 -14.95 6.00
C GLU A 61 -5.95 -13.63 5.20
N GLY A 62 -5.06 -12.74 5.63
CA GLY A 62 -4.81 -11.47 4.97
C GLY A 62 -3.70 -11.55 3.93
N GLY A 63 -2.87 -10.54 3.88
CA GLY A 63 -1.78 -10.49 2.92
C GLY A 63 -0.77 -9.39 3.18
N ILE A 64 0.33 -9.47 2.46
CA ILE A 64 1.37 -8.45 2.47
C ILE A 64 1.59 -7.93 1.06
N VAL A 65 1.67 -6.61 0.91
CA VAL A 65 1.90 -5.92 -0.36
C VAL A 65 3.26 -5.25 -0.30
N ILE A 66 4.14 -5.57 -1.24
CA ILE A 66 5.53 -5.12 -1.22
C ILE A 66 5.86 -4.36 -2.51
N ASN A 67 6.44 -3.18 -2.36
CA ASN A 67 7.01 -2.44 -3.49
C ASN A 67 8.32 -3.11 -3.92
N SER A 68 8.26 -3.94 -4.94
CA SER A 68 9.39 -4.66 -5.48
C SER A 68 9.19 -5.03 -6.94
N ALA A 69 10.27 -5.05 -7.71
CA ALA A 69 10.29 -5.56 -9.08
C ALA A 69 10.39 -7.09 -9.13
N LYS A 70 10.59 -7.74 -7.99
CA LYS A 70 10.77 -9.20 -7.90
C LYS A 70 9.44 -9.92 -7.91
N ASP A 71 9.47 -11.19 -8.30
CA ASP A 71 8.32 -12.08 -8.21
C ASP A 71 7.93 -12.29 -6.73
N PRO A 72 6.63 -12.30 -6.39
CA PRO A 72 6.21 -12.51 -5.00
C PRO A 72 6.70 -13.85 -4.42
N ALA A 73 6.86 -14.89 -5.22
CA ALA A 73 7.43 -16.16 -4.75
C ALA A 73 8.88 -16.02 -4.27
N GLU A 74 9.67 -15.17 -4.90
CA GLU A 74 11.05 -14.90 -4.47
C GLU A 74 11.11 -14.21 -3.11
N LEU A 75 10.18 -13.28 -2.84
CA LEU A 75 10.15 -12.53 -1.59
C LEU A 75 9.60 -13.35 -0.43
N ARG A 76 8.85 -14.41 -0.69
CA ARG A 76 8.29 -15.28 0.36
C ARG A 76 9.37 -15.84 1.27
N ALA A 77 10.54 -16.15 0.75
CA ALA A 77 11.68 -16.66 1.53
C ALA A 77 12.15 -15.67 2.60
N LYS A 78 11.91 -14.38 2.42
CA LYS A 78 12.26 -13.31 3.38
C LYS A 78 11.18 -13.03 4.43
N LEU A 79 10.06 -13.73 4.38
CA LEU A 79 8.88 -13.44 5.21
C LEU A 79 8.70 -14.39 6.40
N LYS A 80 9.77 -15.00 6.86
CA LYS A 80 9.83 -15.81 8.09
C LYS A 80 8.72 -16.89 8.19
N GLY A 81 8.44 -17.56 7.06
CA GLY A 81 7.44 -18.63 7.03
C GLY A 81 6.00 -18.15 6.95
N TYR A 82 5.75 -16.91 6.62
CA TYR A 82 4.40 -16.39 6.40
C TYR A 82 3.68 -17.20 5.32
N THR A 83 2.46 -17.70 5.63
CA THR A 83 1.68 -18.61 4.77
C THR A 83 0.57 -17.90 4.00
N GLY A 84 0.26 -16.66 4.31
CA GLY A 84 -0.77 -15.89 3.63
C GLY A 84 -0.33 -15.41 2.24
N LYS A 85 -1.16 -14.60 1.61
CA LYS A 85 -0.90 -14.09 0.26
C LYS A 85 0.22 -13.05 0.25
N VAL A 86 1.09 -13.13 -0.74
CA VAL A 86 2.16 -12.16 -0.98
C VAL A 86 1.88 -11.47 -2.31
N TYR A 87 1.79 -10.15 -2.27
CA TYR A 87 1.58 -9.31 -3.45
C TYR A 87 2.81 -8.46 -3.69
N THR A 88 3.20 -8.30 -4.96
CA THR A 88 4.27 -7.37 -5.34
C THR A 88 3.81 -6.45 -6.45
N ILE A 89 4.37 -5.27 -6.48
CA ILE A 89 4.17 -4.28 -7.53
C ILE A 89 5.43 -3.43 -7.63
N ASP A 90 5.90 -3.17 -8.85
CA ASP A 90 7.00 -2.24 -9.10
C ASP A 90 6.45 -0.80 -9.11
N ALA A 91 6.12 -0.31 -7.92
CA ALA A 91 5.54 1.01 -7.73
C ALA A 91 6.49 2.13 -8.14
N LYS A 92 7.78 1.95 -7.95
CA LYS A 92 8.81 2.90 -8.39
C LYS A 92 8.77 3.10 -9.89
N LYS A 93 8.82 2.01 -10.65
CA LYS A 93 8.79 2.03 -12.11
C LYS A 93 7.50 2.68 -12.63
N ILE A 94 6.35 2.24 -12.12
CA ILE A 94 5.05 2.77 -12.51
C ILE A 94 4.96 4.27 -12.26
N SER A 95 5.42 4.74 -11.11
CA SER A 95 5.37 6.16 -10.78
C SER A 95 6.27 7.00 -11.69
N ILE A 96 7.47 6.51 -12.00
CA ILE A 96 8.39 7.20 -12.91
C ILE A 96 7.79 7.28 -14.32
N GLU A 97 7.22 6.20 -14.83
CA GLU A 97 6.62 6.16 -16.17
C GLU A 97 5.35 7.00 -16.30
N CYS A 98 4.50 7.00 -15.28
CA CYS A 98 3.20 7.67 -15.32
C CYS A 98 3.20 9.10 -14.75
N ILE A 99 4.02 9.36 -13.74
CA ILE A 99 4.04 10.63 -12.99
C ILE A 99 5.32 11.43 -13.27
N GLY A 100 6.37 10.77 -13.76
CA GLY A 100 7.64 11.39 -14.10
C GLY A 100 8.64 11.47 -12.95
N ARG A 101 8.35 10.88 -11.80
CA ARG A 101 9.25 10.85 -10.63
C ARG A 101 8.92 9.68 -9.72
N ASN A 102 9.88 9.33 -8.86
CA ASN A 102 9.71 8.25 -7.89
C ASN A 102 8.75 8.67 -6.76
N MET A 103 7.47 8.38 -6.95
CA MET A 103 6.42 8.62 -5.96
C MET A 103 5.55 7.37 -5.82
N PRO A 104 6.02 6.36 -5.05
CA PRO A 104 5.37 5.07 -5.00
C PRO A 104 4.02 5.05 -4.26
N ASN A 105 3.66 6.10 -3.55
CA ASN A 105 2.44 6.16 -2.73
C ASN A 105 1.18 5.85 -3.54
N THR A 106 1.01 6.45 -4.71
CA THR A 106 -0.17 6.25 -5.56
C THR A 106 -0.28 4.80 -6.06
N PRO A 107 0.77 4.20 -6.67
CA PRO A 107 0.75 2.79 -7.01
C PRO A 107 0.54 1.86 -5.83
N MET A 108 1.16 2.13 -4.69
CA MET A 108 1.03 1.29 -3.49
C MET A 108 -0.39 1.33 -2.93
N LEU A 109 -1.05 2.48 -2.97
CA LEU A 109 -2.45 2.59 -2.56
C LEU A 109 -3.36 1.73 -3.45
N ALA A 110 -3.18 1.77 -4.77
CA ALA A 110 -3.93 0.94 -5.69
C ALA A 110 -3.70 -0.56 -5.44
N ALA A 111 -2.44 -0.95 -5.21
CA ALA A 111 -2.10 -2.33 -4.88
C ALA A 111 -2.75 -2.80 -3.58
N ALA A 112 -2.79 -1.94 -2.55
CA ALA A 112 -3.46 -2.24 -1.28
C ALA A 112 -4.97 -2.43 -1.46
N VAL A 113 -5.62 -1.61 -2.28
CA VAL A 113 -7.04 -1.76 -2.62
C VAL A 113 -7.28 -3.08 -3.35
N LYS A 114 -6.44 -3.40 -4.34
CA LYS A 114 -6.53 -4.65 -5.10
C LYS A 114 -6.36 -5.88 -4.22
N ALA A 115 -5.35 -5.86 -3.36
CA ALA A 115 -5.05 -6.98 -2.48
C ALA A 115 -6.13 -7.22 -1.42
N SER A 116 -6.58 -6.16 -0.76
CA SER A 116 -7.55 -6.26 0.34
C SER A 116 -9.00 -6.41 -0.13
N GLY A 117 -9.34 -5.87 -1.30
CA GLY A 117 -10.70 -5.89 -1.82
C GLY A 117 -11.71 -5.10 -0.99
N PHE A 118 -11.26 -4.22 -0.09
CA PHE A 118 -12.15 -3.48 0.80
C PHE A 118 -13.02 -2.45 0.08
N MET A 119 -12.66 -2.08 -1.15
CA MET A 119 -13.37 -1.12 -1.97
C MET A 119 -13.42 -1.63 -3.41
N ASP A 120 -14.56 -1.44 -4.08
CA ASP A 120 -14.70 -1.70 -5.52
C ASP A 120 -13.72 -0.83 -6.32
N GLU A 121 -13.03 -1.41 -7.29
CA GLU A 121 -11.99 -0.72 -8.08
C GLU A 121 -12.54 0.49 -8.83
N LYS A 122 -13.74 0.37 -9.39
CA LYS A 122 -14.38 1.47 -10.10
C LYS A 122 -14.69 2.64 -9.16
N LEU A 123 -15.26 2.33 -8.01
CA LEU A 123 -15.55 3.33 -6.97
C LEU A 123 -14.27 3.99 -6.46
N PHE A 124 -13.22 3.21 -6.26
CA PHE A 124 -11.90 3.70 -5.88
C PHE A 124 -11.36 4.71 -6.91
N LEU A 125 -11.38 4.36 -8.20
CA LEU A 125 -10.90 5.24 -9.27
C LEU A 125 -11.72 6.53 -9.35
N GLU A 126 -13.03 6.46 -9.23
CA GLU A 126 -13.91 7.63 -9.24
C GLU A 126 -13.61 8.57 -8.07
N ASN A 127 -13.44 8.02 -6.87
CA ASN A 127 -13.12 8.80 -5.67
C ASN A 127 -11.73 9.43 -5.77
N MET A 128 -10.75 8.71 -6.29
CA MET A 128 -9.40 9.23 -6.47
C MET A 128 -9.36 10.33 -7.53
N GLU A 129 -10.09 10.19 -8.62
CA GLU A 129 -10.20 11.22 -9.64
C GLU A 129 -10.78 12.52 -9.07
N ALA A 130 -11.85 12.42 -8.30
CA ALA A 130 -12.45 13.57 -7.62
C ALA A 130 -11.47 14.25 -6.66
N SER A 131 -10.72 13.46 -5.89
CA SER A 131 -9.70 13.94 -4.97
C SER A 131 -8.57 14.67 -5.71
N PHE A 132 -8.08 14.11 -6.80
CA PHE A 132 -7.02 14.73 -7.61
C PHE A 132 -7.50 16.01 -8.29
N LYS A 133 -8.73 16.04 -8.79
CA LYS A 133 -9.33 17.26 -9.37
C LYS A 133 -9.41 18.39 -8.36
N HIS A 134 -9.72 18.06 -7.12
CA HIS A 134 -9.74 19.02 -6.02
C HIS A 134 -8.33 19.50 -5.66
N LYS A 135 -7.39 18.57 -5.50
CA LYS A 135 -6.02 18.86 -5.07
C LYS A 135 -5.16 19.52 -6.15
N PHE A 136 -5.34 19.13 -7.41
CA PHE A 136 -4.52 19.56 -8.56
C PHE A 136 -5.35 20.27 -9.65
N ALA A 137 -6.35 21.05 -9.26
CA ALA A 137 -7.27 21.71 -10.19
C ALA A 137 -6.60 22.51 -11.30
N SER A 138 -5.44 23.11 -11.02
CA SER A 138 -4.66 23.91 -11.99
C SER A 138 -3.64 23.08 -12.80
N LYS A 139 -3.57 21.77 -12.59
CA LYS A 139 -2.55 20.89 -13.20
C LYS A 139 -3.19 19.61 -13.75
N PRO A 140 -3.93 19.68 -14.88
CA PRO A 140 -4.62 18.52 -15.43
C PRO A 140 -3.68 17.40 -15.86
N GLU A 141 -2.43 17.68 -16.23
CA GLU A 141 -1.42 16.67 -16.55
C GLU A 141 -1.02 15.82 -15.32
N VAL A 142 -1.00 16.43 -14.13
CA VAL A 142 -0.73 15.72 -12.88
C VAL A 142 -1.87 14.78 -12.55
N ILE A 143 -3.10 15.22 -12.76
CA ILE A 143 -4.30 14.37 -12.56
C ILE A 143 -4.25 13.17 -13.50
N ALA A 144 -4.01 13.39 -14.80
CA ALA A 144 -3.95 12.33 -15.79
C ALA A 144 -2.85 11.30 -15.49
N GLY A 145 -1.66 11.76 -15.10
CA GLY A 145 -0.53 10.89 -14.74
C GLY A 145 -0.82 10.02 -13.51
N ASN A 146 -1.41 10.60 -12.47
CA ASN A 146 -1.80 9.88 -11.27
C ASN A 146 -2.92 8.86 -11.54
N MET A 147 -3.93 9.22 -12.33
CA MET A 147 -4.99 8.30 -12.71
C MET A 147 -4.45 7.13 -13.52
N LYS A 148 -3.54 7.37 -14.46
CA LYS A 148 -2.88 6.32 -15.22
C LYS A 148 -2.07 5.39 -14.30
N ALA A 149 -1.35 5.95 -13.33
CA ALA A 149 -0.59 5.16 -12.36
C ALA A 149 -1.50 4.23 -11.56
N LEU A 150 -2.67 4.69 -11.13
CA LEU A 150 -3.66 3.87 -10.42
C LEU A 150 -4.16 2.72 -11.31
N GLU A 151 -4.55 3.01 -12.54
CA GLU A 151 -5.09 2.02 -13.47
C GLU A 151 -4.05 0.95 -13.82
N VAL A 152 -2.83 1.34 -14.12
CA VAL A 152 -1.71 0.42 -14.41
C VAL A 152 -1.42 -0.45 -13.18
N SER A 153 -1.40 0.14 -12.00
CA SER A 153 -1.11 -0.56 -10.74
C SER A 153 -2.16 -1.64 -10.43
N LEU A 154 -3.44 -1.35 -10.64
CA LEU A 154 -4.51 -2.33 -10.45
C LEU A 154 -4.36 -3.56 -11.37
N LYS A 155 -3.73 -3.39 -12.53
CA LYS A 155 -3.50 -4.48 -13.50
C LYS A 155 -2.19 -5.23 -13.27
N GLU A 156 -1.14 -4.55 -12.80
CA GLU A 156 0.22 -5.09 -12.72
C GLU A 156 0.58 -5.71 -11.37
N VAL A 157 -0.24 -5.58 -10.35
CA VAL A 157 0.01 -6.23 -9.06
C VAL A 157 0.03 -7.75 -9.24
N GLN A 158 1.09 -8.39 -8.73
CA GLN A 158 1.27 -9.84 -8.78
C GLN A 158 0.96 -10.46 -7.43
N CYS A 159 0.50 -11.71 -7.43
CA CYS A 159 0.13 -12.42 -6.21
C CYS A 159 0.71 -13.83 -6.21
N ASN A 160 1.25 -14.26 -5.05
CA ASN A 160 1.63 -15.63 -4.73
C ASN A 160 0.83 -16.10 -3.52
N GLY A 161 0.17 -17.21 -3.64
CA GLY A 161 -0.74 -17.76 -2.64
C GLY A 161 -2.17 -17.83 -3.16
#